data_9a37e7af67c2215f6c8303974153b759
#
_entry.id   9a37e7af67c2215f6c8303974153b759
#
_cell.length_a   1.000
_cell.length_b   1.000
_cell.length_c   1.000
_cell.angle_alpha   90.00
_cell.angle_beta   90.00
_cell.angle_gamma   90.00
#
_symmetry.space_group_name_H-M   'P 1'
#
loop_
_entity.id
_entity.type
_entity.pdbx_description
1 polymer ?
#
loop_
_entity_poly.entity_id
_entity_poly.type
_entity_poly.pdbx_seq_one_letter_code
_entity_poly.pdbx_strand_id
1 'polypeptide(L)'
;RCSRDWSSDVCSSDLDNWGGRAYQYSLHGFKFDSGPTVITAPYQYDELFTLAGKRREDYFQLVPLDPFYRIFKDPETHFDYWRNTRQAEFEVAKFNPTDCAGYRKFIKGTTELFQWFHPYTEKSFDRFQEFARIFPHVLSSGTWRSMYGYAAQYIKDDFLRKVCSFHPLLVG
;
A
#
# COMPACT_ATOMS: atom_id res chain seq x y z
N ARG A 1 32.72 -9.65 7.50
CA ARG A 1 32.24 -10.51 6.40
C ARG A 1 30.84 -10.96 6.78
N CYS A 2 29.81 -10.19 6.43
CA CYS A 2 28.44 -10.62 6.54
C CYS A 2 28.24 -11.79 5.59
N SER A 3 27.97 -12.98 6.12
CA SER A 3 27.44 -14.07 5.33
C SER A 3 26.04 -13.66 4.88
N ARG A 4 25.75 -13.84 3.58
CA ARG A 4 24.43 -13.60 3.00
C ARG A 4 23.43 -14.66 3.44
N ASP A 5 23.07 -14.63 4.71
CA ASP A 5 21.97 -15.43 5.21
C ASP A 5 20.79 -14.48 5.42
N TRP A 6 19.78 -14.58 4.57
CA TRP A 6 18.57 -13.73 4.60
C TRP A 6 17.84 -13.81 5.94
N SER A 7 18.09 -14.83 6.73
CA SER A 7 17.52 -15.00 8.05
C SER A 7 18.12 -14.08 9.11
N SER A 8 19.33 -13.53 8.89
CA SER A 8 20.00 -12.63 9.83
C SER A 8 19.71 -11.15 9.59
N ASP A 9 19.20 -10.77 8.39
CA ASP A 9 18.87 -9.37 8.08
C ASP A 9 17.58 -8.89 8.77
N VAL A 10 16.76 -9.80 9.27
CA VAL A 10 15.55 -9.48 10.06
C VAL A 10 15.91 -9.11 11.49
N CYS A 11 17.01 -9.61 12.01
CA CYS A 11 17.60 -9.18 13.28
C CYS A 11 18.83 -8.34 12.98
N SER A 12 18.64 -7.05 12.70
CA SER A 12 19.76 -6.13 12.55
C SER A 12 20.53 -6.06 13.88
N SER A 13 21.68 -6.72 13.94
CA SER A 13 22.59 -6.70 15.07
C SER A 13 23.20 -5.31 15.35
N ASP A 14 22.96 -4.36 14.46
CA ASP A 14 23.50 -3.00 14.53
C ASP A 14 22.61 -2.04 15.33
N LEU A 15 21.43 -2.49 15.76
CA LEU A 15 20.50 -1.70 16.57
C LEU A 15 20.41 -2.25 17.99
N ASP A 16 20.39 -1.36 18.97
CA ASP A 16 20.32 -1.69 20.39
C ASP A 16 18.97 -2.34 20.79
N ASN A 17 17.98 -2.30 19.91
CA ASN A 17 16.63 -2.80 20.15
C ASN A 17 16.06 -3.59 18.96
N TRP A 18 15.04 -4.40 19.26
CA TRP A 18 14.30 -5.19 18.28
C TRP A 18 13.50 -4.29 17.33
N GLY A 19 13.29 -4.74 16.10
CA GLY A 19 12.37 -4.10 15.15
C GLY A 19 12.99 -3.72 13.80
N GLY A 20 14.31 -3.78 13.65
CA GLY A 20 14.97 -3.45 12.38
C GLY A 20 14.55 -2.08 11.85
N ARG A 21 13.97 -2.03 10.65
CA ARG A 21 13.47 -0.79 10.02
C ARG A 21 12.22 -0.20 10.70
N ALA A 22 11.55 -0.95 11.56
CA ALA A 22 10.43 -0.48 12.37
C ALA A 22 10.86 0.01 13.76
N TYR A 23 12.13 0.39 13.89
CA TYR A 23 12.71 0.90 15.14
C TYR A 23 12.15 2.28 15.50
N GLN A 24 12.06 2.56 16.80
CA GLN A 24 11.65 3.85 17.32
C GLN A 24 12.80 4.51 18.07
N TYR A 25 13.17 5.71 17.66
CA TYR A 25 14.16 6.51 18.38
C TYR A 25 13.51 7.31 19.50
N SER A 26 14.15 7.32 20.67
CA SER A 26 13.76 8.19 21.78
C SER A 26 14.86 9.23 22.02
N LEU A 27 14.54 10.52 21.85
CA LEU A 27 15.48 11.61 22.02
C LEU A 27 14.83 12.73 22.82
N HIS A 28 15.44 13.13 23.93
CA HIS A 28 14.95 14.22 24.81
C HIS A 28 13.46 14.09 25.21
N GLY A 29 12.97 12.87 25.43
CA GLY A 29 11.57 12.61 25.79
C GLY A 29 10.59 12.54 24.61
N PHE A 30 11.05 12.77 23.39
CA PHE A 30 10.29 12.58 22.16
C PHE A 30 10.55 11.22 21.56
N LYS A 31 9.53 10.67 20.91
CA LYS A 31 9.61 9.38 20.18
C LYS A 31 9.47 9.64 18.68
N PHE A 32 10.37 9.07 17.90
CA PHE A 32 10.41 9.21 16.45
C PHE A 32 10.42 7.82 15.82
N ASP A 33 9.44 7.52 15.01
CA ASP A 33 9.40 6.27 14.24
C ASP A 33 10.41 6.35 13.09
N SER A 34 11.26 5.32 12.97
CA SER A 34 12.29 5.23 11.95
C SER A 34 11.78 4.65 10.63
N GLY A 35 10.59 4.09 10.62
CA GLY A 35 10.05 3.31 9.51
C GLY A 35 8.56 3.55 9.29
N PRO A 36 7.87 2.52 8.75
CA PRO A 36 6.46 2.63 8.43
C PRO A 36 5.63 2.93 9.68
N THR A 37 4.86 4.03 9.63
CA THR A 37 3.93 4.44 10.70
C THR A 37 2.50 3.97 10.44
N VAL A 38 2.20 3.60 9.18
CA VAL A 38 0.87 3.17 8.74
C VAL A 38 0.91 1.70 8.36
N ILE A 39 0.06 0.90 9.01
CA ILE A 39 -0.10 -0.53 8.72
C ILE A 39 -1.16 -0.67 7.63
N THR A 40 -0.75 -1.10 6.44
CA THR A 40 -1.63 -1.27 5.27
C THR A 40 -2.25 -2.66 5.17
N ALA A 41 -1.64 -3.67 5.80
CA ALA A 41 -2.08 -5.07 5.77
C ALA A 41 -2.27 -5.64 7.19
N PRO A 42 -3.27 -5.18 7.96
CA PRO A 42 -3.49 -5.62 9.34
C PRO A 42 -3.73 -7.13 9.47
N TYR A 43 -4.31 -7.77 8.46
CA TYR A 43 -4.56 -9.21 8.44
C TYR A 43 -3.29 -10.06 8.55
N GLN A 44 -2.14 -9.58 8.08
CA GLN A 44 -0.85 -10.28 8.21
C GLN A 44 -0.40 -10.35 9.68
N TYR A 45 -0.68 -9.31 10.46
CA TYR A 45 -0.44 -9.34 11.91
C TYR A 45 -1.39 -10.33 12.59
N ASP A 46 -2.68 -10.33 12.23
CA ASP A 46 -3.66 -11.25 12.78
C ASP A 46 -3.26 -12.71 12.50
N GLU A 47 -2.77 -13.01 11.29
CA GLU A 47 -2.25 -14.32 10.91
C GLU A 47 -1.02 -14.72 11.75
N LEU A 48 -0.04 -13.83 11.88
CA LEU A 48 1.17 -14.05 12.66
C LEU A 48 0.85 -14.40 14.11
N PHE A 49 -0.05 -13.65 14.76
CA PHE A 49 -0.48 -13.92 16.13
C PHE A 49 -1.26 -15.23 16.23
N THR A 50 -2.10 -15.55 15.25
CA THR A 50 -2.84 -16.81 15.18
C THR A 50 -1.91 -18.01 15.08
N LEU A 51 -0.87 -17.95 14.25
CA LEU A 51 0.17 -18.98 14.15
C LEU A 51 0.91 -19.20 15.47
N ALA A 52 1.06 -18.15 16.28
CA ALA A 52 1.64 -18.23 17.61
C ALA A 52 0.64 -18.67 18.70
N GLY A 53 -0.61 -19.00 18.35
CA GLY A 53 -1.68 -19.36 19.29
C GLY A 53 -2.14 -18.17 20.15
N LYS A 54 -2.04 -16.95 19.65
CA LYS A 54 -2.31 -15.70 20.37
C LYS A 54 -3.30 -14.83 19.58
N ARG A 55 -3.79 -13.79 20.21
CA ARG A 55 -4.61 -12.76 19.58
C ARG A 55 -3.85 -11.44 19.59
N ARG A 56 -3.81 -10.75 18.45
CA ARG A 56 -3.13 -9.45 18.32
C ARG A 56 -3.68 -8.40 19.29
N GLU A 57 -5.01 -8.39 19.47
CA GLU A 57 -5.69 -7.43 20.34
C GLU A 57 -5.23 -7.45 21.79
N ASP A 58 -4.70 -8.59 22.26
CA ASP A 58 -4.17 -8.74 23.61
C ASP A 58 -2.83 -8.04 23.81
N TYR A 59 -2.18 -7.62 22.70
CA TYR A 59 -0.85 -6.99 22.69
C TYR A 59 -0.89 -5.52 22.26
N PHE A 60 -1.66 -5.21 21.20
CA PHE A 60 -1.85 -3.82 20.73
C PHE A 60 -3.12 -3.70 19.91
N GLN A 61 -3.59 -2.46 19.82
CA GLN A 61 -4.76 -2.09 19.04
C GLN A 61 -4.35 -1.33 17.79
N LEU A 62 -5.01 -1.64 16.66
CA LEU A 62 -4.91 -0.87 15.43
C LEU A 62 -6.07 0.12 15.36
N VAL A 63 -5.75 1.38 15.15
CA VAL A 63 -6.74 2.45 15.00
C VAL A 63 -6.89 2.75 13.51
N PRO A 64 -8.08 2.57 12.92
CA PRO A 64 -8.29 2.93 11.52
C PRO A 64 -8.17 4.44 11.34
N LEU A 65 -7.38 4.85 10.34
CA LEU A 65 -7.26 6.24 9.94
C LEU A 65 -8.35 6.58 8.91
N ASP A 66 -9.00 7.74 9.08
CA ASP A 66 -10.01 8.23 8.15
C ASP A 66 -10.10 9.76 8.20
N PRO A 67 -9.59 10.52 7.23
CA PRO A 67 -8.90 10.02 6.02
C PRO A 67 -7.56 9.37 6.35
N PHE A 68 -7.13 8.42 5.52
CA PHE A 68 -5.85 7.74 5.75
C PHE A 68 -4.65 8.46 5.12
N TYR A 69 -4.88 9.32 4.12
CA TYR A 69 -3.88 10.22 3.55
C TYR A 69 -4.48 11.57 3.18
N ARG A 70 -3.68 12.63 3.31
CA ARG A 70 -3.94 13.94 2.74
C ARG A 70 -2.83 14.30 1.77
N ILE A 71 -3.17 14.52 0.51
CA ILE A 71 -2.23 14.82 -0.57
C ILE A 71 -2.44 16.26 -1.00
N PHE A 72 -1.44 17.11 -0.78
CA PHE A 72 -1.49 18.51 -1.15
C PHE A 72 -1.11 18.70 -2.60
N LYS A 73 -1.92 19.44 -3.33
CA LYS A 73 -1.60 20.00 -4.66
C LYS A 73 -0.78 21.28 -4.52
N ASP A 74 -1.20 22.11 -3.61
CA ASP A 74 -0.61 23.37 -3.19
C ASP A 74 -0.97 23.61 -1.69
N PRO A 75 -0.47 24.68 -1.03
CA PRO A 75 -0.72 24.90 0.40
C PRO A 75 -2.19 24.99 0.81
N GLU A 76 -3.08 25.37 -0.12
CA GLU A 76 -4.50 25.58 0.14
C GLU A 76 -5.39 24.44 -0.39
N THR A 77 -4.90 23.71 -1.39
CA THR A 77 -5.68 22.69 -2.10
C THR A 77 -5.14 21.30 -1.81
N HIS A 78 -5.99 20.43 -1.29
CA HIS A 78 -5.63 19.06 -0.98
C HIS A 78 -6.71 18.08 -1.37
N PHE A 79 -6.32 16.82 -1.52
CA PHE A 79 -7.18 15.66 -1.70
C PHE A 79 -7.10 14.80 -0.43
N ASP A 80 -8.23 14.53 0.20
CA ASP A 80 -8.33 13.61 1.32
C ASP A 80 -8.69 12.21 0.81
N TYR A 81 -7.83 11.26 1.13
CA TYR A 81 -8.04 9.87 0.73
C TYR A 81 -8.90 9.15 1.76
N TRP A 82 -10.19 9.05 1.47
CA TRP A 82 -11.19 8.44 2.35
C TRP A 82 -11.34 6.94 2.08
N ARG A 83 -11.58 6.20 3.15
CA ARG A 83 -11.96 4.78 3.05
C ARG A 83 -13.32 4.61 2.39
N ASN A 84 -14.25 5.51 2.65
CA ASN A 84 -15.58 5.47 2.07
C ASN A 84 -15.55 5.99 0.63
N THR A 85 -15.99 5.16 -0.32
CA THR A 85 -16.00 5.49 -1.75
C THR A 85 -16.81 6.74 -2.08
N ARG A 86 -17.93 7.00 -1.38
CA ARG A 86 -18.74 8.19 -1.61
C ARG A 86 -17.98 9.47 -1.21
N GLN A 87 -17.31 9.45 -0.07
CA GLN A 87 -16.49 10.59 0.36
C GLN A 87 -15.32 10.81 -0.60
N ALA A 88 -14.66 9.73 -1.05
CA ALA A 88 -13.61 9.82 -2.06
C ALA A 88 -14.13 10.40 -3.40
N GLU A 89 -15.35 10.07 -3.82
CA GLU A 89 -15.97 10.66 -5.00
C GLU A 89 -16.25 12.16 -4.83
N PHE A 90 -16.63 12.63 -3.65
CA PHE A 90 -16.75 14.06 -3.37
C PHE A 90 -15.40 14.78 -3.50
N GLU A 91 -14.33 14.15 -3.03
CA GLU A 91 -12.98 14.71 -3.22
C GLU A 91 -12.60 14.78 -4.70
N VAL A 92 -12.87 13.73 -5.48
CA VAL A 92 -12.65 13.73 -6.94
C VAL A 92 -13.43 14.85 -7.61
N ALA A 93 -14.70 15.04 -7.21
CA ALA A 93 -15.58 16.06 -7.79
C ALA A 93 -15.07 17.51 -7.56
N LYS A 94 -14.32 17.76 -6.48
CA LYS A 94 -13.72 19.09 -6.23
C LYS A 94 -12.73 19.48 -7.33
N PHE A 95 -12.02 18.51 -7.91
CA PHE A 95 -11.01 18.73 -8.95
C PHE A 95 -11.61 18.59 -10.35
N ASN A 96 -12.33 17.51 -10.59
CA ASN A 96 -12.98 17.28 -11.88
C ASN A 96 -14.25 16.40 -11.72
N PRO A 97 -15.44 16.97 -11.74
CA PRO A 97 -16.69 16.22 -11.62
C PRO A 97 -16.86 15.13 -12.70
N THR A 98 -16.29 15.33 -13.90
CA THR A 98 -16.41 14.35 -15.00
C THR A 98 -15.61 13.08 -14.75
N ASP A 99 -14.64 13.12 -13.83
CA ASP A 99 -13.79 11.99 -13.48
C ASP A 99 -14.39 11.06 -12.42
N CYS A 100 -15.50 11.42 -11.78
CA CYS A 100 -16.14 10.57 -10.77
C CYS A 100 -16.52 9.18 -11.32
N ALA A 101 -17.07 9.12 -12.53
CA ALA A 101 -17.40 7.85 -13.17
C ALA A 101 -16.14 7.03 -13.52
N GLY A 102 -15.08 7.71 -13.96
CA GLY A 102 -13.77 7.13 -14.22
C GLY A 102 -13.14 6.58 -12.95
N TYR A 103 -13.16 7.36 -11.87
CA TYR A 103 -12.65 6.95 -10.56
C TYR A 103 -13.31 5.68 -10.04
N ARG A 104 -14.64 5.55 -10.14
CA ARG A 104 -15.35 4.31 -9.77
C ARG A 104 -14.87 3.10 -10.57
N LYS A 105 -14.67 3.27 -11.88
CA LYS A 105 -14.14 2.20 -12.74
C LYS A 105 -12.71 1.84 -12.36
N PHE A 106 -11.88 2.84 -12.06
CA PHE A 106 -10.51 2.65 -11.60
C PHE A 106 -10.47 1.85 -10.30
N ILE A 107 -11.24 2.24 -9.27
CA ILE A 107 -11.30 1.53 -7.99
C ILE A 107 -11.80 0.09 -8.19
N LYS A 108 -12.84 -0.11 -9.00
CA LYS A 108 -13.33 -1.46 -9.32
C LYS A 108 -12.25 -2.30 -9.98
N GLY A 109 -11.59 -1.77 -11.02
CA GLY A 109 -10.55 -2.48 -11.75
C GLY A 109 -9.34 -2.83 -10.87
N THR A 110 -8.88 -1.89 -10.03
CA THR A 110 -7.77 -2.16 -9.09
C THR A 110 -8.15 -3.18 -8.03
N THR A 111 -9.40 -3.18 -7.56
CA THR A 111 -9.91 -4.20 -6.62
C THR A 111 -9.93 -5.60 -7.25
N GLU A 112 -10.43 -5.72 -8.49
CA GLU A 112 -10.44 -6.98 -9.23
C GLU A 112 -9.01 -7.49 -9.48
N LEU A 113 -8.09 -6.60 -9.85
CA LEU A 113 -6.67 -6.92 -10.00
C LEU A 113 -6.05 -7.42 -8.69
N PHE A 114 -6.32 -6.74 -7.58
CA PHE A 114 -5.84 -7.14 -6.27
C PHE A 114 -6.34 -8.52 -5.89
N GLN A 115 -7.65 -8.78 -6.03
CA GLN A 115 -8.26 -10.07 -5.71
C GLN A 115 -7.67 -11.21 -6.55
N TRP A 116 -7.39 -10.94 -7.83
CA TRP A 116 -6.77 -11.92 -8.71
C TRP A 116 -5.30 -12.17 -8.35
N PHE A 117 -4.54 -11.11 -8.02
CA PHE A 117 -3.10 -11.19 -7.78
C PHE A 117 -2.77 -11.65 -6.34
N HIS A 118 -3.61 -11.35 -5.36
CA HIS A 118 -3.39 -11.64 -3.94
C HIS A 118 -2.94 -13.10 -3.66
N PRO A 119 -3.54 -14.15 -4.27
CA PRO A 119 -3.10 -15.54 -4.05
C PRO A 119 -1.67 -15.85 -4.56
N TYR A 120 -1.11 -14.95 -5.36
CA TYR A 120 0.25 -15.09 -5.90
C TYR A 120 1.29 -14.31 -5.10
N THR A 121 0.90 -13.40 -4.20
CA THR A 121 1.84 -12.60 -3.39
C THR A 121 2.67 -13.43 -2.43
N GLU A 122 2.18 -14.60 -2.04
CA GLU A 122 2.85 -15.55 -1.15
C GLU A 122 3.65 -16.62 -1.88
N LYS A 123 3.62 -16.62 -3.22
CA LYS A 123 4.32 -17.61 -4.04
C LYS A 123 5.66 -17.07 -4.50
N SER A 124 6.67 -17.92 -4.39
CA SER A 124 7.96 -17.68 -5.02
C SER A 124 7.82 -17.90 -6.54
N PHE A 125 8.25 -16.94 -7.34
CA PHE A 125 8.29 -17.04 -8.81
C PHE A 125 9.64 -17.57 -9.30
N ASP A 126 10.16 -18.62 -8.68
CA ASP A 126 11.48 -19.18 -9.00
C ASP A 126 11.49 -19.91 -10.34
N ARG A 127 10.32 -20.29 -10.85
CA ARG A 127 10.19 -21.04 -12.09
C ARG A 127 9.53 -20.21 -13.18
N PHE A 128 10.17 -20.15 -14.33
CA PHE A 128 9.65 -19.46 -15.52
C PHE A 128 8.21 -19.89 -15.89
N GLN A 129 7.86 -21.15 -15.66
CA GLN A 129 6.53 -21.68 -15.93
C GLN A 129 5.43 -20.99 -15.10
N GLU A 130 5.72 -20.58 -13.89
CA GLU A 130 4.77 -19.86 -13.02
C GLU A 130 4.53 -18.45 -13.54
N PHE A 131 5.60 -17.79 -13.98
CA PHE A 131 5.49 -16.48 -14.62
C PHE A 131 4.71 -16.57 -15.94
N ALA A 132 4.97 -17.58 -16.77
CA ALA A 132 4.27 -17.77 -18.04
C ALA A 132 2.75 -17.95 -17.88
N ARG A 133 2.29 -18.53 -16.76
CA ARG A 133 0.85 -18.68 -16.45
C ARG A 133 0.14 -17.36 -16.18
N ILE A 134 0.79 -16.42 -15.50
CA ILE A 134 0.20 -15.13 -15.16
C ILE A 134 0.35 -14.10 -16.29
N PHE A 135 1.32 -14.27 -17.16
CA PHE A 135 1.69 -13.32 -18.20
C PHE A 135 0.53 -12.91 -19.13
N PRO A 136 -0.33 -13.84 -19.64
CA PRO A 136 -1.48 -13.46 -20.46
C PRO A 136 -2.44 -12.52 -19.72
N HIS A 137 -2.64 -12.73 -18.42
CA HIS A 137 -3.49 -11.87 -17.61
C HIS A 137 -2.85 -10.51 -17.36
N VAL A 138 -1.55 -10.46 -17.11
CA VAL A 138 -0.79 -9.20 -16.99
C VAL A 138 -0.93 -8.36 -18.27
N LEU A 139 -0.86 -8.98 -19.44
CA LEU A 139 -1.05 -8.29 -20.72
C LEU A 139 -2.49 -7.78 -20.90
N SER A 140 -3.50 -8.63 -20.64
CA SER A 140 -4.90 -8.29 -20.86
C SER A 140 -5.42 -7.26 -19.88
N SER A 141 -4.94 -7.29 -18.63
CA SER A 141 -5.34 -6.35 -17.57
C SER A 141 -4.70 -4.97 -17.68
N GLY A 142 -3.66 -4.83 -18.50
CA GLY A 142 -2.94 -3.57 -18.66
C GLY A 142 -1.96 -3.24 -17.51
N THR A 143 -1.70 -4.19 -16.61
CA THR A 143 -0.78 -4.02 -15.47
C THR A 143 0.69 -3.91 -15.86
N TRP A 144 1.04 -4.16 -17.12
CA TRP A 144 2.36 -3.87 -17.68
C TRP A 144 2.66 -2.37 -17.82
N ARG A 145 1.64 -1.50 -17.67
CA ARG A 145 1.77 -0.05 -17.72
C ARG A 145 2.22 0.49 -16.35
N SER A 146 2.77 1.70 -16.35
CA SER A 146 2.94 2.44 -15.09
C SER A 146 1.58 2.69 -14.44
N MET A 147 1.54 2.80 -13.11
CA MET A 147 0.29 3.08 -12.38
C MET A 147 -0.36 4.39 -12.84
N TYR A 148 0.45 5.41 -13.15
CA TYR A 148 -0.03 6.66 -13.74
C TYR A 148 -0.66 6.42 -15.12
N GLY A 149 -0.02 5.62 -15.97
CA GLY A 149 -0.57 5.25 -17.29
C GLY A 149 -1.83 4.40 -17.20
N TYR A 150 -1.95 3.57 -16.17
CA TYR A 150 -3.19 2.84 -15.88
C TYR A 150 -4.30 3.78 -15.43
N ALA A 151 -4.02 4.67 -14.47
CA ALA A 151 -4.98 5.67 -14.01
C ALA A 151 -5.47 6.61 -15.14
N ALA A 152 -4.57 6.95 -16.09
CA ALA A 152 -4.90 7.81 -17.23
C ALA A 152 -5.97 7.24 -18.18
N GLN A 153 -6.26 5.94 -18.11
CA GLN A 153 -7.34 5.33 -18.90
C GLN A 153 -8.72 5.70 -18.37
N TYR A 154 -8.81 6.08 -17.11
CA TYR A 154 -10.06 6.33 -16.39
C TYR A 154 -10.23 7.80 -15.98
N ILE A 155 -9.14 8.49 -15.71
CA ILE A 155 -9.07 9.81 -15.06
C ILE A 155 -8.41 10.80 -16.01
N LYS A 156 -9.03 11.96 -16.20
CA LYS A 156 -8.56 13.01 -17.13
C LYS A 156 -7.69 14.04 -16.41
N ASP A 157 -8.03 14.39 -15.18
CA ASP A 157 -7.30 15.38 -14.39
C ASP A 157 -5.92 14.85 -14.00
N ASP A 158 -4.86 15.64 -14.24
CA ASP A 158 -3.47 15.24 -14.02
C ASP A 158 -3.14 15.06 -12.52
N PHE A 159 -3.67 15.94 -11.67
CA PHE A 159 -3.45 15.81 -10.23
C PHE A 159 -4.11 14.55 -9.67
N LEU A 160 -5.35 14.26 -10.08
CA LEU A 160 -6.03 13.03 -9.68
C LEU A 160 -5.32 11.76 -10.16
N ARG A 161 -4.70 11.80 -11.36
CA ARG A 161 -3.84 10.68 -11.80
C ARG A 161 -2.65 10.48 -10.86
N LYS A 162 -1.99 11.57 -10.44
CA LYS A 162 -0.89 11.53 -9.48
C LYS A 162 -1.36 10.99 -8.13
N VAL A 163 -2.52 11.46 -7.65
CA VAL A 163 -3.16 10.94 -6.42
C VAL A 163 -3.40 9.45 -6.49
N CYS A 164 -3.95 8.94 -7.60
CA CYS A 164 -4.22 7.51 -7.78
C CYS A 164 -2.96 6.65 -7.99
N SER A 165 -1.83 7.28 -8.33
CA SER A 165 -0.60 6.57 -8.68
C SER A 165 0.53 6.67 -7.65
N PHE A 166 0.32 7.36 -6.52
CA PHE A 166 1.39 7.54 -5.54
C PHE A 166 1.65 6.29 -4.66
N HIS A 167 0.68 5.39 -4.51
CA HIS A 167 0.78 4.20 -3.66
C HIS A 167 2.01 3.32 -3.92
N PRO A 168 2.47 3.11 -5.17
CA PRO A 168 3.70 2.36 -5.43
C PRO A 168 4.94 2.94 -4.76
N LEU A 169 4.97 4.26 -4.48
CA LEU A 169 6.06 4.90 -3.76
C LEU A 169 6.17 4.46 -2.29
N LEU A 170 5.08 3.92 -1.72
CA LEU A 170 5.03 3.42 -0.35
C LEU A 170 5.48 1.97 -0.24
N VAL A 171 5.45 1.24 -1.36
CA VAL A 171 5.82 -0.19 -1.40
C VAL A 171 7.31 -0.36 -1.72
N GLY A 172 7.92 0.61 -2.41
CA GLY A 172 9.35 0.61 -2.77
C GLY A 172 9.61 0.06 -4.15
#